data_d0b6b9bf8ebc66d551303d987c5daef2
#
_entry.id   d0b6b9bf8ebc66d551303d987c5daef2
#
_cell.length_a   1.000
_cell.length_b   1.000
_cell.length_c   1.000
_cell.angle_alpha   90.00
_cell.angle_beta   90.00
_cell.angle_gamma   90.00
#
_symmetry.space_group_name_H-M   'P 1'
#
loop_
_entity.id
_entity.type
_entity.pdbx_description
1 polymer ?
#
loop_
_entity_poly.entity_id
_entity_poly.type
_entity_poly.pdbx_seq_one_letter_code
_entity_poly.pdbx_strand_id
1 'polypeptide(L)'
;MTILSLTSVVVGYDAEPVLRGVSLDVPEGSLVAIVGPSGCGKTTLLRTIAGLVRARSGEIRLGRRMVATHGIHLAPEKRRIGWVPQDAALFPHLTVAENVAFGLGTGKKAAIGGVRGAARKQARSERVRHLLALVDLGALADRLPAQLSGGQAQRVALARALAGVPDVVLLDEPFGALDPLLRGDLRDEVRALLRVEGMTGILVTHDQAEALSVADYVAVMRLGEILQFGRPDEVYRRPATPWVASFVGEAVFLPGVWTPDAPEGTGGTARPPRTGTVHCALGRLPAEWVPGPQQSAHQPGHQPADQPADQPADAGAQGGADVTVLVRPEEVEIAPATDEPGRTATVTGVSYTGHDAMLDLLLDGGLRIRSRVTAADLQPAGARVSVRVRGRVLAYPGSPALP
;
A
#
# COMPACT_ATOMS: atom_id res chain seq x y z
N MET A 1 -5.82 14.72 12.03
CA MET A 1 -7.02 14.06 12.59
C MET A 1 -7.32 12.81 11.76
N THR A 2 -8.04 11.82 12.32
CA THR A 2 -8.49 10.63 11.56
C THR A 2 -9.86 10.91 10.95
N ILE A 3 -10.00 10.79 9.63
CA ILE A 3 -11.28 11.01 8.92
C ILE A 3 -12.07 9.71 8.73
N LEU A 4 -11.38 8.59 8.56
CA LEU A 4 -11.97 7.26 8.48
C LEU A 4 -11.26 6.33 9.45
N SER A 5 -12.01 5.64 10.30
CA SER A 5 -11.50 4.62 11.21
C SER A 5 -12.30 3.33 11.04
N LEU A 6 -11.58 2.25 10.83
CA LEU A 6 -12.10 0.88 10.85
C LEU A 6 -11.52 0.17 12.07
N THR A 7 -12.36 -0.53 12.82
CA THR A 7 -11.93 -1.30 13.98
C THR A 7 -12.47 -2.72 13.88
N SER A 8 -11.58 -3.69 13.70
CA SER A 8 -11.87 -5.13 13.65
C SER A 8 -13.03 -5.50 12.70
N VAL A 9 -13.06 -4.92 11.51
CA VAL A 9 -14.15 -5.09 10.54
C VAL A 9 -14.08 -6.47 9.90
N VAL A 10 -15.15 -7.27 10.05
CA VAL A 10 -15.31 -8.58 9.45
C VAL A 10 -16.43 -8.54 8.42
N VAL A 11 -16.13 -9.06 7.22
CA VAL A 11 -17.11 -9.18 6.11
C VAL A 11 -16.99 -10.55 5.46
N GLY A 12 -18.11 -11.13 5.11
CA GLY A 12 -18.17 -12.39 4.35
C GLY A 12 -19.52 -12.55 3.68
N TYR A 13 -19.55 -13.26 2.57
CA TYR A 13 -20.78 -13.57 1.84
C TYR A 13 -21.38 -14.90 2.30
N ASP A 14 -20.53 -15.89 2.60
CA ASP A 14 -20.85 -17.25 3.04
C ASP A 14 -20.16 -17.56 4.38
N ALA A 15 -19.91 -18.84 4.67
CA ALA A 15 -19.30 -19.28 5.92
C ALA A 15 -17.92 -18.66 6.18
N GLU A 16 -17.10 -18.44 5.13
CA GLU A 16 -15.77 -17.88 5.26
C GLU A 16 -15.77 -16.33 5.15
N PRO A 17 -15.06 -15.63 6.05
CA PRO A 17 -14.90 -14.20 5.96
C PRO A 17 -13.90 -13.81 4.85
N VAL A 18 -14.27 -12.81 4.04
CA VAL A 18 -13.40 -12.14 3.06
C VAL A 18 -12.52 -11.10 3.74
N LEU A 19 -13.07 -10.35 4.71
CA LEU A 19 -12.32 -9.45 5.61
C LEU A 19 -12.30 -10.06 7.00
N ARG A 20 -11.11 -10.13 7.60
CA ARG A 20 -10.85 -10.89 8.83
C ARG A 20 -10.37 -9.97 9.97
N GLY A 21 -11.21 -9.01 10.35
CA GLY A 21 -10.88 -8.09 11.45
C GLY A 21 -10.01 -6.91 11.02
N VAL A 22 -10.31 -6.34 9.85
CA VAL A 22 -9.56 -5.20 9.30
C VAL A 22 -9.66 -4.00 10.23
N SER A 23 -8.50 -3.46 10.63
CA SER A 23 -8.37 -2.19 11.37
C SER A 23 -7.49 -1.25 10.57
N LEU A 24 -7.94 0.01 10.40
CA LEU A 24 -7.25 1.02 9.61
C LEU A 24 -7.71 2.42 10.04
N ASP A 25 -6.75 3.29 10.32
CA ASP A 25 -6.98 4.71 10.58
C ASP A 25 -6.42 5.55 9.44
N VAL A 26 -7.30 6.25 8.72
CA VAL A 26 -6.94 7.11 7.58
C VAL A 26 -6.83 8.55 8.04
N PRO A 27 -5.63 9.18 7.94
CA PRO A 27 -5.46 10.59 8.27
C PRO A 27 -6.24 11.50 7.32
N GLU A 28 -6.78 12.58 7.87
CA GLU A 28 -7.50 13.61 7.09
C GLU A 28 -6.56 14.29 6.08
N GLY A 29 -7.04 14.53 4.86
CA GLY A 29 -6.29 15.18 3.79
C GLY A 29 -5.18 14.31 3.18
N SER A 30 -5.09 13.02 3.53
CA SER A 30 -4.10 12.10 2.96
C SER A 30 -4.67 11.25 1.83
N LEU A 31 -3.79 10.79 0.96
CA LEU A 31 -4.06 9.71 0.01
C LEU A 31 -3.47 8.40 0.56
N VAL A 32 -4.34 7.44 0.87
CA VAL A 32 -3.96 6.11 1.34
C VAL A 32 -4.11 5.11 0.20
N ALA A 33 -3.04 4.40 -0.15
CA ALA A 33 -3.12 3.27 -1.08
C ALA A 33 -3.30 1.95 -0.33
N ILE A 34 -4.25 1.13 -0.78
CA ILE A 34 -4.44 -0.25 -0.32
C ILE A 34 -3.96 -1.18 -1.42
N VAL A 35 -2.92 -1.94 -1.13
CA VAL A 35 -2.30 -2.87 -2.08
C VAL A 35 -2.35 -4.30 -1.57
N GLY A 36 -2.37 -5.24 -2.48
CA GLY A 36 -2.39 -6.66 -2.14
C GLY A 36 -2.69 -7.53 -3.37
N PRO A 37 -2.48 -8.85 -3.29
CA PRO A 37 -2.79 -9.78 -4.36
C PRO A 37 -4.26 -9.73 -4.80
N SER A 38 -4.55 -10.22 -6.00
CA SER A 38 -5.92 -10.39 -6.46
C SER A 38 -6.70 -11.31 -5.50
N GLY A 39 -7.94 -10.96 -5.20
CA GLY A 39 -8.78 -11.74 -4.28
C GLY A 39 -8.52 -11.53 -2.77
N CYS A 40 -7.56 -10.70 -2.35
CA CYS A 40 -7.30 -10.49 -0.91
C CYS A 40 -8.37 -9.65 -0.18
N GLY A 41 -9.38 -9.09 -0.89
CA GLY A 41 -10.50 -8.37 -0.28
C GLY A 41 -10.50 -6.85 -0.46
N LYS A 42 -9.61 -6.26 -1.25
CA LYS A 42 -9.50 -4.78 -1.47
C LYS A 42 -10.81 -4.12 -1.90
N THR A 43 -11.40 -4.61 -2.99
CA THR A 43 -12.69 -4.09 -3.49
C THR A 43 -13.83 -4.32 -2.49
N THR A 44 -13.82 -5.45 -1.76
CA THR A 44 -14.79 -5.72 -0.68
C THR A 44 -14.64 -4.70 0.45
N LEU A 45 -13.41 -4.34 0.80
CA LEU A 45 -13.13 -3.30 1.79
C LEU A 45 -13.68 -1.93 1.34
N LEU A 46 -13.38 -1.51 0.10
CA LEU A 46 -13.95 -0.27 -0.45
C LEU A 46 -15.49 -0.28 -0.45
N ARG A 47 -16.11 -1.38 -0.91
CA ARG A 47 -17.58 -1.52 -0.93
C ARG A 47 -18.18 -1.48 0.47
N THR A 48 -17.47 -2.00 1.47
CA THR A 48 -17.90 -1.96 2.87
C THR A 48 -17.81 -0.55 3.43
N ILE A 49 -16.72 0.18 3.15
CA ILE A 49 -16.57 1.60 3.51
C ILE A 49 -17.66 2.45 2.85
N ALA A 50 -17.95 2.21 1.57
CA ALA A 50 -19.01 2.89 0.83
C ALA A 50 -20.42 2.57 1.35
N GLY A 51 -20.61 1.46 2.08
CA GLY A 51 -21.91 1.01 2.58
C GLY A 51 -22.70 0.13 1.60
N LEU A 52 -22.06 -0.33 0.53
CA LEU A 52 -22.63 -1.26 -0.44
C LEU A 52 -22.64 -2.71 0.09
N VAL A 53 -21.74 -3.02 0.99
CA VAL A 53 -21.63 -4.32 1.67
C VAL A 53 -21.73 -4.09 3.18
N ARG A 54 -22.52 -4.92 3.85
CA ARG A 54 -22.69 -4.85 5.30
C ARG A 54 -21.59 -5.64 6.01
N ALA A 55 -20.94 -5.01 7.01
CA ALA A 55 -20.05 -5.73 7.90
C ALA A 55 -20.83 -6.68 8.83
N ARG A 56 -20.27 -7.86 9.09
CA ARG A 56 -20.81 -8.82 10.07
C ARG A 56 -20.51 -8.36 11.49
N SER A 57 -19.32 -7.80 11.71
CA SER A 57 -18.87 -7.26 12.98
C SER A 57 -17.83 -6.17 12.77
N GLY A 58 -17.45 -5.50 13.85
CA GLY A 58 -16.55 -4.36 13.84
C GLY A 58 -17.26 -3.02 13.69
N GLU A 59 -16.47 -1.96 13.61
CA GLU A 59 -16.98 -0.58 13.56
C GLU A 59 -16.35 0.19 12.39
N ILE A 60 -17.13 1.07 11.77
CA ILE A 60 -16.65 2.03 10.78
C ILE A 60 -17.14 3.42 11.17
N ARG A 61 -16.20 4.37 11.27
CA ARG A 61 -16.46 5.78 11.58
C ARG A 61 -15.98 6.68 10.46
N LEU A 62 -16.76 7.69 10.12
CA LEU A 62 -16.38 8.81 9.25
C LEU A 62 -16.39 10.09 10.07
N GLY A 63 -15.23 10.63 10.36
CA GLY A 63 -15.03 11.69 11.34
C GLY A 63 -15.60 11.27 12.71
N ARG A 64 -16.53 12.06 13.23
CA ARG A 64 -17.20 11.74 14.50
C ARG A 64 -18.43 10.84 14.35
N ARG A 65 -18.80 10.47 13.13
CA ARG A 65 -20.05 9.77 12.84
C ARG A 65 -19.82 8.27 12.68
N MET A 66 -20.53 7.47 13.48
CA MET A 66 -20.62 6.02 13.30
C MET A 66 -21.45 5.71 12.04
N VAL A 67 -20.89 5.00 11.07
CA VAL A 67 -21.57 4.65 9.82
C VAL A 67 -21.86 3.15 9.70
N ALA A 68 -21.13 2.31 10.42
CA ALA A 68 -21.43 0.89 10.54
C ALA A 68 -20.97 0.34 11.90
N THR A 69 -21.81 -0.50 12.51
CA THR A 69 -21.54 -1.36 13.66
C THR A 69 -22.62 -2.43 13.73
N HIS A 70 -22.64 -3.28 14.76
CA HIS A 70 -23.60 -4.39 14.87
C HIS A 70 -25.07 -3.96 14.64
N GLY A 71 -25.50 -2.83 15.16
CA GLY A 71 -26.88 -2.30 15.03
C GLY A 71 -27.05 -1.20 13.98
N ILE A 72 -25.99 -0.68 13.41
CA ILE A 72 -26.01 0.49 12.52
C ILE A 72 -25.43 0.08 11.16
N HIS A 73 -26.16 0.38 10.08
CA HIS A 73 -25.65 0.33 8.72
C HIS A 73 -26.20 1.51 7.94
N LEU A 74 -25.40 2.56 7.84
CA LEU A 74 -25.78 3.74 7.11
C LEU A 74 -25.69 3.47 5.60
N ALA A 75 -26.77 3.73 4.88
CA ALA A 75 -26.84 3.52 3.43
C ALA A 75 -25.82 4.42 2.68
N PRO A 76 -25.33 4.01 1.50
CA PRO A 76 -24.26 4.70 0.76
C PRO A 76 -24.51 6.20 0.56
N GLU A 77 -25.72 6.58 0.15
CA GLU A 77 -26.09 7.98 -0.13
C GLU A 77 -26.07 8.88 1.12
N LYS A 78 -25.98 8.27 2.32
CA LYS A 78 -25.87 9.00 3.60
C LYS A 78 -24.44 9.07 4.13
N ARG A 79 -23.47 8.42 3.48
CA ARG A 79 -22.07 8.36 3.97
C ARG A 79 -21.20 9.53 3.52
N ARG A 80 -21.63 10.33 2.54
CA ARG A 80 -20.84 11.41 1.94
C ARG A 80 -19.50 10.92 1.40
N ILE A 81 -19.53 9.83 0.66
CA ILE A 81 -18.37 9.20 0.02
C ILE A 81 -18.48 9.42 -1.48
N GLY A 82 -17.40 9.88 -2.10
CA GLY A 82 -17.21 9.86 -3.55
C GLY A 82 -16.71 8.49 -3.98
N TRP A 83 -17.21 7.96 -5.08
CA TRP A 83 -16.79 6.66 -5.63
C TRP A 83 -16.37 6.79 -7.08
N VAL A 84 -15.16 6.34 -7.38
CA VAL A 84 -14.63 6.16 -8.73
C VAL A 84 -14.40 4.67 -8.95
N PRO A 85 -15.30 3.99 -9.67
CA PRO A 85 -15.14 2.56 -9.98
C PRO A 85 -14.10 2.35 -11.08
N GLN A 86 -13.64 1.11 -11.22
CA GLN A 86 -12.61 0.68 -12.16
C GLN A 86 -12.95 1.00 -13.63
N ASP A 87 -14.22 0.88 -14.02
CA ASP A 87 -14.74 1.07 -15.38
C ASP A 87 -15.31 2.47 -15.63
N ALA A 88 -15.01 3.46 -14.77
CA ALA A 88 -15.56 4.81 -14.77
C ALA A 88 -17.10 4.89 -14.58
N ALA A 89 -17.88 3.91 -15.04
CA ALA A 89 -19.34 3.78 -14.92
C ALA A 89 -20.09 5.09 -15.17
N LEU A 90 -19.82 5.74 -16.31
CA LEU A 90 -20.52 6.96 -16.71
C LEU A 90 -21.94 6.63 -17.22
N PHE A 91 -22.88 7.56 -17.00
CA PHE A 91 -24.22 7.46 -17.55
C PHE A 91 -24.16 7.73 -19.07
N PRO A 92 -24.43 6.74 -19.93
CA PRO A 92 -24.16 6.85 -21.38
C PRO A 92 -25.06 7.86 -22.09
N HIS A 93 -26.21 8.17 -21.51
CA HIS A 93 -27.22 9.11 -22.06
C HIS A 93 -27.05 10.55 -21.55
N LEU A 94 -26.11 10.78 -20.63
CA LEU A 94 -25.79 12.10 -20.10
C LEU A 94 -24.48 12.62 -20.70
N THR A 95 -24.42 13.92 -20.97
CA THR A 95 -23.19 14.59 -21.37
C THR A 95 -22.14 14.54 -20.25
N VAL A 96 -20.90 14.92 -20.56
CA VAL A 96 -19.82 15.05 -19.58
C VAL A 96 -20.22 15.99 -18.44
N ALA A 97 -20.75 17.17 -18.76
CA ALA A 97 -21.19 18.13 -17.76
C ALA A 97 -22.34 17.58 -16.89
N GLU A 98 -23.31 16.88 -17.49
CA GLU A 98 -24.42 16.25 -16.78
C GLU A 98 -23.96 15.08 -15.88
N ASN A 99 -23.00 14.27 -16.34
CA ASN A 99 -22.37 13.24 -15.50
C ASN A 99 -21.72 13.85 -14.26
N VAL A 100 -20.95 14.93 -14.39
CA VAL A 100 -20.35 15.62 -13.23
C VAL A 100 -21.44 16.26 -12.36
N ALA A 101 -22.44 16.89 -12.96
CA ALA A 101 -23.56 17.49 -12.24
C ALA A 101 -24.37 16.46 -11.43
N PHE A 102 -24.42 15.20 -11.87
CA PHE A 102 -25.09 14.12 -11.13
C PHE A 102 -24.48 13.93 -9.74
N GLY A 103 -23.15 14.06 -9.60
CA GLY A 103 -22.44 13.97 -8.31
C GLY A 103 -22.83 15.06 -7.30
N LEU A 104 -23.39 16.19 -7.75
CA LEU A 104 -23.91 17.23 -6.86
C LEU A 104 -25.19 16.81 -6.13
N GLY A 105 -25.81 15.69 -6.52
CA GLY A 105 -27.05 15.20 -5.96
C GLY A 105 -28.28 16.04 -6.32
N THR A 106 -29.46 15.46 -6.09
CA THR A 106 -30.75 16.09 -6.31
C THR A 106 -31.45 16.30 -4.97
N GLY A 107 -31.98 17.47 -4.67
CA GLY A 107 -32.75 17.69 -3.44
C GLY A 107 -32.18 18.73 -2.48
N LYS A 108 -32.83 18.89 -1.29
CA LYS A 108 -32.50 19.92 -0.29
C LYS A 108 -31.13 19.74 0.39
N LYS A 109 -30.51 18.57 0.26
CA LYS A 109 -29.20 18.22 0.85
C LYS A 109 -28.06 18.20 -0.18
N ALA A 110 -28.27 18.75 -1.40
CA ALA A 110 -27.18 18.85 -2.36
C ALA A 110 -26.02 19.68 -1.79
N ALA A 111 -24.79 19.35 -2.20
CA ALA A 111 -23.54 19.89 -1.69
C ALA A 111 -23.45 21.44 -1.68
N ILE A 112 -24.29 22.11 -2.48
CA ILE A 112 -24.42 23.57 -2.52
C ILE A 112 -25.48 23.98 -1.48
N GLY A 113 -25.06 24.03 -0.21
CA GLY A 113 -25.92 24.33 0.91
C GLY A 113 -26.44 25.77 0.94
N GLY A 114 -27.68 25.96 1.41
CA GLY A 114 -28.25 27.28 1.75
C GLY A 114 -28.80 28.12 0.61
N VAL A 115 -28.49 27.81 -0.66
CA VAL A 115 -28.89 28.61 -1.83
C VAL A 115 -30.13 28.00 -2.51
N ARG A 116 -31.12 28.82 -2.90
CA ARG A 116 -32.37 28.37 -3.52
C ARG A 116 -32.59 29.03 -4.88
N GLY A 117 -33.42 28.41 -5.73
CA GLY A 117 -33.86 28.99 -7.02
C GLY A 117 -32.73 29.17 -8.02
N ALA A 118 -32.70 30.30 -8.71
CA ALA A 118 -31.77 30.64 -9.78
C ALA A 118 -30.29 30.62 -9.30
N ALA A 119 -30.04 31.15 -8.11
CA ALA A 119 -28.69 31.16 -7.50
C ALA A 119 -28.12 29.73 -7.28
N ARG A 120 -28.98 28.76 -6.93
CA ARG A 120 -28.58 27.36 -6.83
C ARG A 120 -28.20 26.75 -8.18
N LYS A 121 -28.96 27.06 -9.22
CA LYS A 121 -28.65 26.61 -10.58
C LYS A 121 -27.31 27.17 -11.07
N GLN A 122 -27.06 28.45 -10.79
CA GLN A 122 -25.80 29.09 -11.11
C GLN A 122 -24.62 28.46 -10.36
N ALA A 123 -24.70 28.30 -9.03
CA ALA A 123 -23.65 27.67 -8.22
C ALA A 123 -23.34 26.22 -8.65
N ARG A 124 -24.39 25.46 -9.07
CA ARG A 124 -24.19 24.12 -9.65
C ARG A 124 -23.40 24.18 -10.96
N SER A 125 -23.76 25.09 -11.86
CA SER A 125 -23.08 25.26 -13.13
C SER A 125 -21.63 25.73 -12.94
N GLU A 126 -21.38 26.62 -11.99
CA GLU A 126 -20.04 27.09 -11.62
C GLU A 126 -19.18 25.95 -11.07
N ARG A 127 -19.72 25.13 -10.15
CA ARG A 127 -18.98 23.97 -9.60
C ARG A 127 -18.65 22.94 -10.69
N VAL A 128 -19.58 22.61 -11.58
CA VAL A 128 -19.33 21.70 -12.71
C VAL A 128 -18.24 22.26 -13.62
N ARG A 129 -18.31 23.53 -13.97
CA ARG A 129 -17.30 24.19 -14.82
C ARG A 129 -15.92 24.19 -14.16
N HIS A 130 -15.87 24.50 -12.86
CA HIS A 130 -14.64 24.43 -12.07
C HIS A 130 -14.03 23.02 -12.10
N LEU A 131 -14.81 21.97 -11.81
CA LEU A 131 -14.32 20.59 -11.81
C LEU A 131 -13.87 20.14 -13.20
N LEU A 132 -14.60 20.51 -14.26
CA LEU A 132 -14.19 20.19 -15.63
C LEU A 132 -12.90 20.91 -16.04
N ALA A 133 -12.69 22.13 -15.56
CA ALA A 133 -11.42 22.85 -15.76
C ALA A 133 -10.26 22.17 -15.01
N LEU A 134 -10.49 21.70 -13.77
CA LEU A 134 -9.48 21.01 -12.98
C LEU A 134 -9.00 19.68 -13.61
N VAL A 135 -9.88 18.98 -14.32
CA VAL A 135 -9.55 17.73 -15.02
C VAL A 135 -9.25 17.92 -16.51
N ASP A 136 -9.09 19.16 -16.96
CA ASP A 136 -8.80 19.56 -18.36
C ASP A 136 -9.80 19.01 -19.38
N LEU A 137 -11.09 19.02 -19.03
CA LEU A 137 -12.18 18.55 -19.88
C LEU A 137 -13.25 19.64 -20.19
N GLY A 138 -12.92 20.91 -19.95
CA GLY A 138 -13.85 22.02 -20.18
C GLY A 138 -14.40 22.09 -21.61
N ALA A 139 -13.55 21.83 -22.62
CA ALA A 139 -13.93 21.81 -24.04
C ALA A 139 -14.79 20.60 -24.43
N LEU A 140 -14.90 19.58 -23.58
CA LEU A 140 -15.66 18.35 -23.86
C LEU A 140 -16.97 18.28 -23.06
N ALA A 141 -17.39 19.37 -22.43
CA ALA A 141 -18.55 19.43 -21.54
C ALA A 141 -19.84 18.85 -22.16
N ASP A 142 -20.08 19.09 -23.45
CA ASP A 142 -21.28 18.67 -24.17
C ASP A 142 -21.14 17.30 -24.88
N ARG A 143 -19.99 16.64 -24.77
CA ARG A 143 -19.76 15.31 -25.35
C ARG A 143 -20.46 14.22 -24.56
N LEU A 144 -20.84 13.15 -25.26
CA LEU A 144 -21.32 11.91 -24.62
C LEU A 144 -20.17 10.98 -24.26
N PRO A 145 -20.31 10.09 -23.26
CA PRO A 145 -19.26 9.13 -22.86
C PRO A 145 -18.68 8.29 -23.99
N ALA A 146 -19.49 7.89 -24.97
CA ALA A 146 -19.03 7.13 -26.14
C ALA A 146 -18.03 7.87 -27.04
N GLN A 147 -17.87 9.18 -26.86
CA GLN A 147 -16.97 10.04 -27.62
C GLN A 147 -15.66 10.33 -26.87
N LEU A 148 -15.46 9.70 -25.70
CA LEU A 148 -14.31 9.92 -24.82
C LEU A 148 -13.31 8.76 -24.93
N SER A 149 -12.02 9.08 -24.75
CA SER A 149 -11.03 8.04 -24.45
C SER A 149 -11.23 7.47 -23.03
N GLY A 150 -10.65 6.30 -22.76
CA GLY A 150 -10.73 5.69 -21.41
C GLY A 150 -10.23 6.63 -20.31
N GLY A 151 -9.11 7.33 -20.53
CA GLY A 151 -8.58 8.32 -19.59
C GLY A 151 -9.50 9.52 -19.39
N GLN A 152 -10.10 10.03 -20.46
CA GLN A 152 -11.10 11.11 -20.36
C GLN A 152 -12.33 10.66 -19.56
N ALA A 153 -12.83 9.45 -19.80
CA ALA A 153 -13.95 8.89 -19.05
C ALA A 153 -13.60 8.76 -17.54
N GLN A 154 -12.37 8.35 -17.22
CA GLN A 154 -11.91 8.25 -15.84
C GLN A 154 -11.83 9.62 -15.15
N ARG A 155 -11.32 10.63 -15.84
CA ARG A 155 -11.32 12.03 -15.34
C ARG A 155 -12.74 12.56 -15.09
N VAL A 156 -13.70 12.24 -15.95
CA VAL A 156 -15.12 12.59 -15.73
C VAL A 156 -15.67 11.89 -14.48
N ALA A 157 -15.37 10.59 -14.30
CA ALA A 157 -15.80 9.84 -13.12
C ALA A 157 -15.20 10.43 -11.82
N LEU A 158 -13.94 10.86 -11.87
CA LEU A 158 -13.29 11.56 -10.77
C LEU A 158 -13.99 12.90 -10.47
N ALA A 159 -14.19 13.75 -11.47
CA ALA A 159 -14.90 15.02 -11.31
C ALA A 159 -16.31 14.82 -10.73
N ARG A 160 -17.03 13.78 -11.18
CA ARG A 160 -18.34 13.39 -10.64
C ARG A 160 -18.26 13.01 -9.16
N ALA A 161 -17.26 12.21 -8.77
CA ALA A 161 -17.07 11.78 -7.38
C ALA A 161 -16.76 12.97 -6.45
N LEU A 162 -16.00 13.96 -6.94
CA LEU A 162 -15.62 15.17 -6.21
C LEU A 162 -16.73 16.23 -6.14
N ALA A 163 -17.73 16.17 -7.03
CA ALA A 163 -18.75 17.20 -7.16
C ALA A 163 -19.51 17.43 -5.86
N GLY A 164 -19.84 16.37 -5.15
CA GLY A 164 -20.61 16.38 -3.90
C GLY A 164 -19.85 16.87 -2.66
N VAL A 165 -18.58 17.27 -2.78
CA VAL A 165 -17.69 17.59 -1.64
C VAL A 165 -17.76 16.47 -0.59
N PRO A 166 -17.30 15.26 -0.96
CA PRO A 166 -17.33 14.10 -0.05
C PRO A 166 -16.33 14.26 1.09
N ASP A 167 -16.56 13.53 2.19
CA ASP A 167 -15.60 13.43 3.29
C ASP A 167 -14.39 12.56 2.91
N VAL A 168 -14.64 11.53 2.07
CA VAL A 168 -13.63 10.59 1.55
C VAL A 168 -13.95 10.23 0.09
N VAL A 169 -12.92 10.12 -0.75
CA VAL A 169 -13.00 9.63 -2.13
C VAL A 169 -12.41 8.23 -2.21
N LEU A 170 -13.17 7.27 -2.72
CA LEU A 170 -12.73 5.90 -2.96
C LEU A 170 -12.43 5.71 -4.44
N LEU A 171 -11.24 5.20 -4.75
CA LEU A 171 -10.73 4.99 -6.10
C LEU A 171 -10.43 3.49 -6.26
N ASP A 172 -11.23 2.78 -7.07
CA ASP A 172 -11.09 1.33 -7.28
C ASP A 172 -10.35 1.08 -8.60
N GLU A 173 -9.05 0.80 -8.54
CA GLU A 173 -8.15 0.59 -9.67
C GLU A 173 -8.29 1.66 -10.79
N PRO A 174 -8.26 2.96 -10.45
CA PRO A 174 -8.66 4.03 -11.37
C PRO A 174 -7.74 4.20 -12.57
N PHE A 175 -6.56 3.60 -12.57
CA PHE A 175 -5.56 3.71 -13.62
C PHE A 175 -5.34 2.41 -14.40
N GLY A 176 -6.01 1.31 -14.00
CA GLY A 176 -5.79 -0.02 -14.57
C GLY A 176 -6.09 -0.15 -16.07
N ALA A 177 -7.10 0.56 -16.56
CA ALA A 177 -7.54 0.51 -17.95
C ALA A 177 -6.79 1.48 -18.91
N LEU A 178 -5.75 2.18 -18.40
CA LEU A 178 -5.05 3.22 -19.16
C LEU A 178 -3.76 2.71 -19.82
N ASP A 179 -3.39 3.37 -20.91
CA ASP A 179 -2.08 3.23 -21.53
C ASP A 179 -0.97 3.57 -20.51
N PRO A 180 0.11 2.76 -20.42
CA PRO A 180 1.23 3.01 -19.51
C PRO A 180 1.81 4.42 -19.58
N LEU A 181 1.87 5.04 -20.76
CA LEU A 181 2.39 6.40 -20.94
C LEU A 181 1.50 7.47 -20.29
N LEU A 182 0.17 7.28 -20.34
CA LEU A 182 -0.80 8.23 -19.77
C LEU A 182 -1.06 7.99 -18.27
N ARG A 183 -0.67 6.83 -17.77
CA ARG A 183 -0.95 6.40 -16.39
C ARG A 183 -0.23 7.26 -15.36
N GLY A 184 1.02 7.64 -15.66
CA GLY A 184 1.85 8.48 -14.80
C GLY A 184 1.24 9.87 -14.60
N ASP A 185 0.93 10.55 -15.70
CA ASP A 185 0.40 11.91 -15.68
C ASP A 185 -0.95 11.99 -14.95
N LEU A 186 -1.88 11.08 -15.26
CA LEU A 186 -3.19 11.06 -14.61
C LEU A 186 -3.09 10.78 -13.10
N ARG A 187 -2.16 9.94 -12.70
CA ARG A 187 -1.90 9.63 -11.29
C ARG A 187 -1.46 10.87 -10.51
N ASP A 188 -0.54 11.65 -11.09
CA ASP A 188 -0.04 12.88 -10.47
C ASP A 188 -1.12 13.98 -10.46
N GLU A 189 -1.95 14.06 -11.51
CA GLU A 189 -3.12 14.94 -11.58
C GLU A 189 -4.14 14.60 -10.49
N VAL A 190 -4.48 13.32 -10.30
CA VAL A 190 -5.42 12.88 -9.25
C VAL A 190 -4.92 13.26 -7.88
N ARG A 191 -3.62 13.04 -7.61
CA ARG A 191 -2.99 13.42 -6.34
C ARG A 191 -3.05 14.94 -6.12
N ALA A 192 -2.69 15.72 -7.13
CA ALA A 192 -2.72 17.18 -7.08
C ALA A 192 -4.16 17.69 -6.83
N LEU A 193 -5.14 17.12 -7.52
CA LEU A 193 -6.55 17.47 -7.41
C LEU A 193 -7.09 17.22 -5.99
N LEU A 194 -6.84 16.04 -5.42
CA LEU A 194 -7.25 15.73 -4.05
C LEU A 194 -6.61 16.69 -3.03
N ARG A 195 -5.35 17.06 -3.22
CA ARG A 195 -4.65 18.02 -2.38
C ARG A 195 -5.23 19.45 -2.48
N VAL A 196 -5.48 19.93 -3.70
CA VAL A 196 -6.06 21.26 -3.94
C VAL A 196 -7.44 21.39 -3.31
N GLU A 197 -8.26 20.35 -3.42
CA GLU A 197 -9.60 20.29 -2.83
C GLU A 197 -9.59 19.94 -1.32
N GLY A 198 -8.42 19.66 -0.72
CA GLY A 198 -8.28 19.27 0.68
C GLY A 198 -8.98 17.96 1.04
N MET A 199 -9.13 17.05 0.08
CA MET A 199 -9.88 15.81 0.23
C MET A 199 -9.02 14.63 0.64
N THR A 200 -9.59 13.70 1.38
CA THR A 200 -8.97 12.42 1.70
C THR A 200 -9.31 11.39 0.63
N GLY A 201 -8.29 10.67 0.14
CA GLY A 201 -8.45 9.62 -0.86
C GLY A 201 -8.08 8.24 -0.33
N ILE A 202 -8.81 7.21 -0.78
CA ILE A 202 -8.41 5.81 -0.62
C ILE A 202 -8.33 5.21 -2.01
N LEU A 203 -7.12 4.82 -2.40
CA LEU A 203 -6.80 4.21 -3.67
C LEU A 203 -6.60 2.71 -3.48
N VAL A 204 -7.34 1.90 -4.21
CA VAL A 204 -7.03 0.47 -4.34
C VAL A 204 -6.32 0.23 -5.64
N THR A 205 -5.20 -0.46 -5.59
CA THR A 205 -4.44 -0.86 -6.78
C THR A 205 -3.76 -2.22 -6.56
N HIS A 206 -3.40 -2.89 -7.64
CA HIS A 206 -2.53 -4.06 -7.62
C HIS A 206 -1.08 -3.70 -8.00
N ASP A 207 -0.83 -2.47 -8.42
CA ASP A 207 0.50 -1.95 -8.79
C ASP A 207 1.20 -1.35 -7.57
N GLN A 208 2.26 -2.01 -7.12
CA GLN A 208 3.05 -1.59 -5.95
C GLN A 208 3.81 -0.29 -6.22
N ALA A 209 4.36 -0.13 -7.43
CA ALA A 209 5.11 1.07 -7.80
C ALA A 209 4.20 2.30 -7.81
N GLU A 210 2.95 2.11 -8.28
CA GLU A 210 1.91 3.13 -8.21
C GLU A 210 1.67 3.56 -6.75
N ALA A 211 1.37 2.60 -5.87
CA ALA A 211 1.07 2.90 -4.47
C ALA A 211 2.23 3.60 -3.75
N LEU A 212 3.46 3.11 -3.94
CA LEU A 212 4.65 3.68 -3.31
C LEU A 212 4.98 5.09 -3.82
N SER A 213 4.64 5.41 -5.07
CA SER A 213 4.98 6.71 -5.68
C SER A 213 3.96 7.80 -5.39
N VAL A 214 2.66 7.46 -5.28
CA VAL A 214 1.59 8.47 -5.23
C VAL A 214 0.99 8.65 -3.85
N ALA A 215 0.97 7.62 -3.01
CA ALA A 215 0.30 7.67 -1.72
C ALA A 215 1.14 8.34 -0.62
N ASP A 216 0.44 8.96 0.34
CA ASP A 216 1.04 9.46 1.57
C ASP A 216 1.22 8.32 2.60
N TYR A 217 0.34 7.29 2.53
CA TYR A 217 0.41 6.06 3.31
C TYR A 217 0.03 4.85 2.47
N VAL A 218 0.63 3.70 2.77
CA VAL A 218 0.36 2.43 2.11
C VAL A 218 -0.12 1.41 3.13
N ALA A 219 -1.26 0.75 2.84
CA ALA A 219 -1.77 -0.40 3.57
C ALA A 219 -1.55 -1.67 2.73
N VAL A 220 -0.73 -2.58 3.21
CA VAL A 220 -0.46 -3.87 2.55
C VAL A 220 -1.45 -4.90 3.06
N MET A 221 -2.28 -5.43 2.16
CA MET A 221 -3.37 -6.34 2.49
C MET A 221 -3.10 -7.75 1.96
N ARG A 222 -3.35 -8.77 2.79
CA ARG A 222 -3.24 -10.20 2.43
C ARG A 222 -4.33 -11.00 3.15
N LEU A 223 -4.99 -11.91 2.43
CA LEU A 223 -5.99 -12.85 2.98
C LEU A 223 -7.04 -12.20 3.89
N GLY A 224 -7.50 -11.01 3.53
CA GLY A 224 -8.53 -10.28 4.29
C GLY A 224 -8.03 -9.48 5.48
N GLU A 225 -6.71 -9.35 5.67
CA GLU A 225 -6.09 -8.62 6.78
C GLU A 225 -5.13 -7.54 6.27
N ILE A 226 -4.93 -6.46 7.04
CA ILE A 226 -3.87 -5.50 6.82
C ILE A 226 -2.64 -5.95 7.60
N LEU A 227 -1.57 -6.32 6.88
CA LEU A 227 -0.32 -6.78 7.47
C LEU A 227 0.59 -5.63 7.90
N GLN A 228 0.54 -4.51 7.18
CA GLN A 228 1.31 -3.31 7.50
C GLN A 228 0.59 -2.07 6.97
N PHE A 229 0.68 -0.99 7.74
CA PHE A 229 0.26 0.35 7.37
C PHE A 229 1.33 1.34 7.79
N GLY A 230 1.77 2.19 6.88
CA GLY A 230 2.83 3.17 7.14
C GLY A 230 3.10 4.06 5.94
N ARG A 231 4.11 4.91 6.05
CA ARG A 231 4.59 5.71 4.91
C ARG A 231 5.23 4.80 3.86
N PRO A 232 5.23 5.19 2.57
CA PRO A 232 5.81 4.37 1.49
C PRO A 232 7.26 3.94 1.76
N ASP A 233 8.09 4.86 2.22
CA ASP A 233 9.49 4.60 2.54
C ASP A 233 9.65 3.65 3.74
N GLU A 234 8.78 3.72 4.73
CA GLU A 234 8.75 2.82 5.89
C GLU A 234 8.34 1.41 5.46
N VAL A 235 7.27 1.28 4.69
CA VAL A 235 6.76 -0.01 4.20
C VAL A 235 7.80 -0.72 3.32
N TYR A 236 8.53 0.03 2.49
CA TYR A 236 9.57 -0.52 1.61
C TYR A 236 10.86 -0.88 2.36
N ARG A 237 11.35 0.03 3.21
CA ARG A 237 12.65 -0.13 3.91
C ARG A 237 12.57 -0.98 5.17
N ARG A 238 11.40 -1.02 5.83
CA ARG A 238 11.15 -1.76 7.08
C ARG A 238 9.89 -2.61 6.97
N PRO A 239 9.82 -3.53 6.00
CA PRO A 239 8.68 -4.42 5.86
C PRO A 239 8.50 -5.26 7.13
N ALA A 240 7.25 -5.38 7.60
CA ALA A 240 6.92 -6.07 8.84
C ALA A 240 7.17 -7.59 8.78
N THR A 241 7.16 -8.16 7.57
CA THR A 241 7.38 -9.59 7.34
C THR A 241 8.16 -9.81 6.03
N PRO A 242 8.82 -10.98 5.86
CA PRO A 242 9.43 -11.36 4.58
C PRO A 242 8.44 -11.35 3.42
N TRP A 243 7.17 -11.71 3.67
CA TRP A 243 6.15 -11.66 2.65
C TRP A 243 5.86 -10.22 2.19
N VAL A 244 5.73 -9.27 3.11
CA VAL A 244 5.56 -7.84 2.75
C VAL A 244 6.77 -7.37 1.96
N ALA A 245 8.00 -7.75 2.37
CA ALA A 245 9.22 -7.41 1.65
C ALA A 245 9.19 -7.87 0.18
N SER A 246 8.81 -9.14 -0.07
CA SER A 246 8.68 -9.70 -1.42
C SER A 246 7.55 -9.07 -2.20
N PHE A 247 6.49 -8.68 -1.52
CA PHE A 247 5.31 -8.10 -2.18
C PHE A 247 5.57 -6.67 -2.64
N VAL A 248 6.22 -5.82 -1.84
CA VAL A 248 6.40 -4.38 -2.16
C VAL A 248 7.59 -4.09 -3.07
N GLY A 249 8.45 -5.08 -3.35
CA GLY A 249 9.60 -4.93 -4.23
C GLY A 249 10.44 -6.17 -4.28
N GLU A 250 11.43 -6.19 -5.16
CA GLU A 250 12.38 -7.30 -5.25
C GLU A 250 13.16 -7.46 -3.94
N ALA A 251 13.35 -8.70 -3.52
CA ALA A 251 13.98 -9.05 -2.26
C ALA A 251 14.82 -10.31 -2.40
N VAL A 252 16.00 -10.29 -1.81
CA VAL A 252 16.87 -11.46 -1.66
C VAL A 252 16.83 -11.89 -0.20
N PHE A 253 16.51 -13.16 0.04
CA PHE A 253 16.48 -13.73 1.37
C PHE A 253 17.63 -14.72 1.55
N LEU A 254 18.40 -14.52 2.62
CA LEU A 254 19.55 -15.34 2.94
C LEU A 254 19.37 -15.95 4.33
N PRO A 255 19.75 -17.22 4.54
CA PRO A 255 19.89 -17.76 5.87
C PRO A 255 21.07 -17.08 6.57
N GLY A 256 20.91 -16.81 7.85
CA GLY A 256 21.96 -16.19 8.66
C GLY A 256 21.84 -16.54 10.13
N VAL A 257 22.87 -16.19 10.88
CA VAL A 257 22.91 -16.34 12.34
C VAL A 257 23.05 -14.95 12.95
N TRP A 258 22.08 -14.60 13.79
CA TRP A 258 22.01 -13.31 14.46
C TRP A 258 22.82 -13.29 15.73
N THR A 259 23.60 -12.23 15.93
CA THR A 259 24.30 -11.93 17.19
C THR A 259 23.90 -10.51 17.60
N PRO A 260 23.20 -10.33 18.73
CA PRO A 260 22.83 -9.00 19.20
C PRO A 260 24.07 -8.21 19.64
N ASP A 261 23.98 -6.87 19.50
CA ASP A 261 24.94 -5.98 20.13
C ASP A 261 24.80 -6.08 21.67
N ALA A 262 25.88 -5.76 22.43
CA ALA A 262 25.82 -5.75 23.88
C ALA A 262 24.70 -4.82 24.37
N PRO A 263 23.90 -5.19 25.39
CA PRO A 263 22.85 -4.34 25.92
C PRO A 263 23.45 -3.01 26.42
N GLU A 264 22.92 -1.90 25.90
CA GLU A 264 23.22 -0.57 26.45
C GLU A 264 22.43 -0.42 27.77
N GLY A 265 23.10 -0.49 28.91
CA GLY A 265 22.57 -0.11 30.23
C GLY A 265 22.29 -1.28 31.18
N THR A 266 22.86 -1.17 32.37
CA THR A 266 22.61 -1.98 33.58
C THR A 266 21.31 -1.48 34.23
N GLY A 267 20.19 -2.19 34.02
CA GLY A 267 18.95 -1.89 34.77
C GLY A 267 17.71 -2.56 34.17
N GLY A 268 17.12 -3.43 34.94
CA GLY A 268 16.00 -4.34 34.77
C GLY A 268 14.96 -4.04 33.67
N THR A 269 14.48 -5.12 33.05
CA THR A 269 13.51 -5.18 31.91
C THR A 269 14.06 -4.70 30.57
N ALA A 270 15.26 -5.12 30.17
CA ALA A 270 15.86 -4.77 28.91
C ALA A 270 15.11 -5.44 27.77
N ARG A 271 14.46 -4.63 26.93
CA ARG A 271 13.96 -5.03 25.61
C ARG A 271 15.17 -5.54 24.81
N PRO A 272 15.06 -6.69 24.12
CA PRO A 272 16.20 -7.22 23.36
C PRO A 272 16.70 -6.15 22.37
N PRO A 273 18.04 -5.99 22.24
CA PRO A 273 18.61 -4.98 21.36
C PRO A 273 18.12 -5.21 19.93
N ARG A 274 17.61 -4.13 19.29
CA ARG A 274 17.15 -4.19 17.91
C ARG A 274 18.30 -4.16 16.90
N THR A 275 19.52 -3.90 17.35
CA THR A 275 20.73 -3.83 16.53
C THR A 275 21.67 -4.97 16.83
N GLY A 276 22.39 -5.41 15.85
CA GLY A 276 23.33 -6.52 15.96
C GLY A 276 24.05 -6.79 14.67
N THR A 277 24.63 -7.98 14.60
CA THR A 277 25.35 -8.46 13.43
C THR A 277 24.75 -9.78 12.98
N VAL A 278 24.64 -9.97 11.66
CA VAL A 278 24.28 -11.24 11.04
C VAL A 278 25.49 -11.83 10.34
N HIS A 279 25.71 -13.12 10.55
CA HIS A 279 26.65 -13.92 9.77
C HIS A 279 25.87 -14.70 8.71
N CYS A 280 26.10 -14.43 7.43
CA CYS A 280 25.44 -15.08 6.31
C CYS A 280 26.42 -15.35 5.16
N ALA A 281 25.95 -15.86 4.02
CA ALA A 281 26.78 -16.15 2.84
C ALA A 281 27.50 -14.91 2.28
N LEU A 282 27.03 -13.70 2.56
CA LEU A 282 27.68 -12.44 2.16
C LEU A 282 28.66 -11.91 3.24
N GLY A 283 28.96 -12.73 4.23
CA GLY A 283 29.86 -12.39 5.34
C GLY A 283 29.15 -11.83 6.56
N ARG A 284 29.86 -11.02 7.33
CA ARG A 284 29.36 -10.37 8.54
C ARG A 284 28.77 -9.02 8.19
N LEU A 285 27.48 -8.84 8.44
CA LEU A 285 26.73 -7.64 8.09
C LEU A 285 26.11 -6.99 9.32
N PRO A 286 26.14 -5.65 9.45
CA PRO A 286 25.35 -4.96 10.47
C PRO A 286 23.87 -5.16 10.16
N ALA A 287 23.05 -5.46 11.17
CA ALA A 287 21.67 -5.79 10.95
C ALA A 287 20.74 -5.16 12.00
N GLU A 288 19.45 -5.03 11.63
CA GLU A 288 18.36 -4.62 12.50
C GLU A 288 17.39 -5.80 12.67
N TRP A 289 17.04 -6.13 13.89
CA TRP A 289 16.07 -7.17 14.21
C TRP A 289 14.65 -6.67 13.97
N VAL A 290 13.88 -7.37 13.13
CA VAL A 290 12.44 -7.14 12.95
C VAL A 290 11.70 -8.20 13.74
N PRO A 291 10.99 -7.84 14.83
CA PRO A 291 10.20 -8.80 15.58
C PRO A 291 9.12 -9.40 14.68
N GLY A 292 8.89 -10.70 14.82
CA GLY A 292 7.77 -11.34 14.11
C GLY A 292 6.44 -10.65 14.42
N PRO A 293 5.40 -10.84 13.58
CA PRO A 293 4.10 -10.23 13.80
C PRO A 293 3.59 -10.62 15.17
N GLN A 294 3.56 -9.66 16.09
CA GLN A 294 2.80 -9.83 17.32
C GLN A 294 1.36 -9.98 16.89
N GLN A 295 0.76 -11.13 17.17
CA GLN A 295 -0.70 -11.30 17.08
C GLN A 295 -1.29 -10.12 17.83
N SER A 296 -2.06 -9.31 17.13
CA SER A 296 -2.61 -8.05 17.64
C SER A 296 -3.45 -8.39 18.86
N ALA A 297 -2.90 -8.14 20.04
CA ALA A 297 -3.63 -8.19 21.30
C ALA A 297 -4.56 -6.96 21.36
N HIS A 298 -5.60 -6.97 20.51
CA HIS A 298 -6.77 -6.10 20.61
C HIS A 298 -8.02 -6.96 20.47
N GLN A 299 -8.23 -7.85 21.46
CA GLN A 299 -9.54 -8.35 21.80
C GLN A 299 -9.91 -7.79 23.19
N PRO A 300 -10.82 -6.83 23.29
CA PRO A 300 -11.46 -6.57 24.56
C PRO A 300 -12.49 -7.68 24.81
N GLY A 301 -12.21 -8.56 25.78
CA GLY A 301 -13.21 -9.43 26.40
C GLY A 301 -13.31 -10.86 25.91
N HIS A 302 -12.23 -11.63 25.92
CA HIS A 302 -12.31 -13.07 26.19
C HIS A 302 -11.06 -13.46 27.00
N GLN A 303 -11.27 -13.82 28.26
CA GLN A 303 -10.29 -14.56 29.02
C GLN A 303 -10.22 -15.98 28.43
N PRO A 304 -9.10 -16.45 27.87
CA PRO A 304 -8.91 -17.86 27.67
C PRO A 304 -8.50 -18.46 29.00
N ALA A 305 -9.24 -19.48 29.42
CA ALA A 305 -8.85 -20.37 30.47
C ALA A 305 -7.49 -21.00 30.13
N ASP A 306 -6.59 -21.01 31.11
CA ASP A 306 -5.41 -21.83 31.30
C ASP A 306 -4.91 -22.66 30.10
N GLN A 307 -4.11 -22.00 29.23
CA GLN A 307 -3.03 -22.69 28.52
C GLN A 307 -1.73 -22.05 28.95
N PRO A 308 -0.71 -22.87 29.32
CA PRO A 308 0.59 -22.34 29.71
C PRO A 308 1.15 -21.57 28.51
N ALA A 309 1.49 -20.30 28.75
CA ALA A 309 2.22 -19.49 27.81
C ALA A 309 3.50 -20.26 27.40
N ASP A 310 3.57 -20.66 26.13
CA ASP A 310 4.85 -20.98 25.51
C ASP A 310 5.68 -19.69 25.57
N GLN A 311 6.47 -19.61 26.60
CA GLN A 311 7.52 -18.61 26.73
C GLN A 311 8.42 -18.77 25.51
N PRO A 312 8.78 -17.68 24.82
CA PRO A 312 9.85 -17.75 23.85
C PRO A 312 11.06 -18.29 24.61
N ALA A 313 11.56 -19.43 24.14
CA ALA A 313 12.72 -20.09 24.74
C ALA A 313 13.77 -19.04 25.03
N ASP A 314 14.14 -18.97 26.29
CA ASP A 314 15.32 -18.28 26.80
C ASP A 314 16.50 -18.68 25.91
N ALA A 315 16.86 -17.87 24.92
CA ALA A 315 18.13 -17.97 24.22
C ALA A 315 19.20 -17.42 25.16
N GLY A 316 19.45 -18.20 26.18
CA GLY A 316 20.60 -18.02 27.08
C GLY A 316 21.86 -18.04 26.24
N ALA A 317 22.59 -16.97 26.32
CA ALA A 317 23.98 -16.71 25.99
C ALA A 317 24.78 -17.89 25.39
N GLN A 318 25.22 -17.73 24.12
CA GLN A 318 26.37 -18.30 23.40
C GLN A 318 26.05 -19.00 22.06
N GLY A 319 24.82 -19.13 21.60
CA GLY A 319 24.51 -19.57 20.25
C GLY A 319 23.67 -18.48 19.53
N GLY A 320 24.11 -18.00 18.37
CA GLY A 320 23.34 -17.05 17.59
C GLY A 320 21.98 -17.64 17.16
N ALA A 321 20.95 -16.82 17.08
CA ALA A 321 19.63 -17.24 16.62
C ALA A 321 19.59 -17.34 15.09
N ASP A 322 18.98 -18.41 14.56
CA ASP A 322 18.73 -18.54 13.13
C ASP A 322 17.76 -17.46 12.65
N VAL A 323 18.13 -16.78 11.57
CA VAL A 323 17.36 -15.68 11.00
C VAL A 323 17.29 -15.77 9.48
N THR A 324 16.24 -15.15 8.94
CA THR A 324 16.11 -14.78 7.55
C THR A 324 16.61 -13.36 7.35
N VAL A 325 17.64 -13.16 6.56
CA VAL A 325 18.23 -11.85 6.23
C VAL A 325 17.61 -11.34 4.95
N LEU A 326 17.04 -10.13 4.97
CA LEU A 326 16.58 -9.42 3.79
C LEU A 326 17.69 -8.51 3.28
N VAL A 327 17.99 -8.62 2.00
CA VAL A 327 18.86 -7.71 1.23
C VAL A 327 18.09 -7.24 0.01
N ARG A 328 18.09 -5.95 -0.25
CA ARG A 328 17.52 -5.40 -1.49
C ARG A 328 18.55 -5.45 -2.62
N PRO A 329 18.16 -5.75 -3.87
CA PRO A 329 19.10 -5.78 -5.02
C PRO A 329 19.90 -4.48 -5.20
N GLU A 330 19.31 -3.32 -4.88
CA GLU A 330 19.99 -2.02 -4.92
C GLU A 330 20.99 -1.77 -3.78
N GLU A 331 20.97 -2.63 -2.75
CA GLU A 331 21.94 -2.60 -1.65
C GLU A 331 23.15 -3.52 -1.93
N VAL A 332 23.06 -4.35 -2.99
CA VAL A 332 24.12 -5.24 -3.42
C VAL A 332 25.02 -4.50 -4.40
N GLU A 333 26.16 -4.05 -3.93
CA GLU A 333 27.20 -3.42 -4.76
C GLU A 333 28.11 -4.46 -5.35
N ILE A 334 28.53 -4.25 -6.59
CA ILE A 334 29.53 -5.07 -7.29
C ILE A 334 30.78 -4.24 -7.61
N ALA A 335 31.92 -4.88 -7.60
CA ALA A 335 33.20 -4.32 -8.02
C ALA A 335 33.98 -5.38 -8.81
N PRO A 336 35.06 -4.98 -9.54
CA PRO A 336 35.97 -5.96 -10.11
C PRO A 336 36.41 -6.99 -9.07
N ALA A 337 36.53 -8.26 -9.51
CA ALA A 337 36.87 -9.34 -8.61
C ALA A 337 38.17 -9.07 -7.85
N THR A 338 38.12 -9.25 -6.54
CA THR A 338 39.30 -9.26 -5.67
C THR A 338 39.49 -10.68 -5.15
N ASP A 339 40.70 -11.04 -4.76
CA ASP A 339 41.03 -12.39 -4.25
C ASP A 339 40.53 -12.65 -2.82
N GLU A 340 39.59 -11.84 -2.30
CA GLU A 340 38.98 -12.07 -0.98
C GLU A 340 38.01 -13.26 -1.04
N PRO A 341 38.28 -14.33 -0.31
CA PRO A 341 37.41 -15.53 -0.32
C PRO A 341 36.04 -15.21 0.28
N GLY A 342 34.98 -15.74 -0.34
CA GLY A 342 33.60 -15.72 0.17
C GLY A 342 32.75 -14.51 -0.25
N ARG A 343 33.31 -13.57 -1.00
CA ARG A 343 32.57 -12.39 -1.49
C ARG A 343 32.65 -12.25 -3.02
N THR A 344 32.97 -13.31 -3.73
CA THR A 344 33.02 -13.33 -5.17
C THR A 344 31.83 -14.05 -5.76
N ALA A 345 31.36 -13.57 -6.90
CA ALA A 345 30.24 -14.12 -7.64
C ALA A 345 30.54 -14.12 -9.13
N THR A 346 29.86 -15.01 -9.86
CA THR A 346 29.82 -15.01 -11.31
C THR A 346 28.48 -14.42 -11.77
N VAL A 347 28.50 -13.48 -12.71
CA VAL A 347 27.28 -12.96 -13.35
C VAL A 347 26.70 -14.07 -14.24
N THR A 348 25.51 -14.56 -13.93
CA THR A 348 24.84 -15.64 -14.65
C THR A 348 23.77 -15.15 -15.61
N GLY A 349 23.25 -13.94 -15.39
CA GLY A 349 22.21 -13.32 -16.21
C GLY A 349 22.22 -11.81 -16.09
N VAL A 350 21.71 -11.15 -17.14
CA VAL A 350 21.58 -9.69 -17.21
C VAL A 350 20.21 -9.37 -17.78
N SER A 351 19.39 -8.60 -17.04
CA SER A 351 18.11 -8.08 -17.48
C SER A 351 18.18 -6.56 -17.53
N TYR A 352 18.19 -5.98 -18.72
CA TYR A 352 18.32 -4.54 -18.95
C TYR A 352 16.96 -3.85 -18.94
N THR A 353 16.81 -2.79 -18.15
CA THR A 353 15.55 -2.04 -17.99
C THR A 353 15.65 -0.59 -18.51
N GLY A 354 16.74 -0.21 -19.19
CA GLY A 354 16.97 1.09 -19.78
C GLY A 354 18.01 1.89 -19.01
N HIS A 355 17.64 2.51 -17.90
CA HIS A 355 18.55 3.30 -17.06
C HIS A 355 19.32 2.47 -16.04
N ASP A 356 18.81 1.30 -15.70
CA ASP A 356 19.44 0.32 -14.83
C ASP A 356 19.37 -1.10 -15.41
N ALA A 357 20.04 -2.04 -14.75
CA ALA A 357 19.99 -3.46 -15.09
C ALA A 357 19.95 -4.30 -13.81
N MET A 358 19.29 -5.44 -13.90
CA MET A 358 19.30 -6.47 -12.88
C MET A 358 20.33 -7.55 -13.28
N LEU A 359 21.28 -7.80 -12.40
CA LEU A 359 22.26 -8.88 -12.55
C LEU A 359 21.86 -10.06 -11.67
N ASP A 360 21.77 -11.24 -12.25
CA ASP A 360 21.70 -12.50 -11.52
C ASP A 360 23.14 -12.95 -11.21
N LEU A 361 23.46 -13.12 -9.94
CA LEU A 361 24.77 -13.44 -9.44
C LEU A 361 24.76 -14.82 -8.76
N LEU A 362 25.74 -15.66 -9.09
CA LEU A 362 25.98 -16.92 -8.41
C LEU A 362 27.24 -16.77 -7.54
N LEU A 363 27.06 -16.75 -6.22
CA LEU A 363 28.17 -16.73 -5.26
C LEU A 363 28.99 -18.03 -5.36
N ASP A 364 30.28 -17.99 -5.01
CA ASP A 364 31.15 -19.18 -5.01
C ASP A 364 30.63 -20.30 -4.10
N GLY A 365 29.81 -19.99 -3.09
CA GLY A 365 29.08 -20.95 -2.26
C GLY A 365 27.82 -21.55 -2.88
N GLY A 366 27.52 -21.29 -4.17
CA GLY A 366 26.36 -21.82 -4.90
C GLY A 366 25.05 -21.10 -4.67
N LEU A 367 25.03 -20.03 -3.86
CA LEU A 367 23.83 -19.25 -3.60
C LEU A 367 23.59 -18.21 -4.70
N ARG A 368 22.34 -18.07 -5.13
CA ARG A 368 21.93 -17.05 -6.11
C ARG A 368 21.44 -15.81 -5.38
N ILE A 369 21.92 -14.65 -5.84
CA ILE A 369 21.48 -13.34 -5.41
C ILE A 369 21.26 -12.43 -6.61
N ARG A 370 20.68 -11.25 -6.37
CA ARG A 370 20.49 -10.23 -7.39
C ARG A 370 21.13 -8.92 -6.99
N SER A 371 21.65 -8.19 -7.97
CA SER A 371 22.13 -6.82 -7.80
C SER A 371 21.53 -5.93 -8.85
N ARG A 372 21.04 -4.76 -8.44
CA ARG A 372 20.58 -3.72 -9.34
C ARG A 372 21.71 -2.72 -9.54
N VAL A 373 22.15 -2.56 -10.78
CA VAL A 373 23.27 -1.71 -11.16
C VAL A 373 22.82 -0.65 -12.16
N THR A 374 23.54 0.48 -12.21
CA THR A 374 23.33 1.44 -13.30
C THR A 374 23.84 0.87 -14.63
N ALA A 375 23.36 1.43 -15.73
CA ALA A 375 23.83 1.00 -17.06
C ALA A 375 25.34 1.20 -17.25
N ALA A 376 25.95 2.12 -16.50
CA ALA A 376 27.40 2.38 -16.53
C ALA A 376 28.22 1.29 -15.81
N ASP A 377 27.62 0.61 -14.82
CA ASP A 377 28.28 -0.41 -14.01
C ASP A 377 27.94 -1.84 -14.50
N LEU A 378 27.35 -1.95 -15.69
CA LEU A 378 26.91 -3.21 -16.27
C LEU A 378 28.10 -4.15 -16.46
N GLN A 379 27.96 -5.40 -15.99
CA GLN A 379 28.93 -6.48 -16.19
C GLN A 379 28.34 -7.56 -17.10
N PRO A 380 29.12 -8.09 -18.06
CA PRO A 380 28.62 -9.12 -18.95
C PRO A 380 28.42 -10.46 -18.21
N ALA A 381 27.54 -11.30 -18.75
CA ALA A 381 27.41 -12.68 -18.29
C ALA A 381 28.75 -13.42 -18.37
N GLY A 382 29.11 -14.20 -17.36
CA GLY A 382 30.37 -14.84 -17.16
C GLY A 382 31.43 -14.02 -16.44
N ALA A 383 31.21 -12.72 -16.24
CA ALA A 383 32.16 -11.89 -15.50
C ALA A 383 32.21 -12.31 -14.02
N ARG A 384 33.42 -12.29 -13.45
CA ARG A 384 33.64 -12.45 -12.01
C ARG A 384 33.68 -11.10 -11.35
N VAL A 385 32.92 -10.97 -10.26
CA VAL A 385 32.77 -9.73 -9.51
C VAL A 385 32.94 -10.00 -8.01
N SER A 386 33.42 -9.03 -7.27
CA SER A 386 33.29 -9.00 -5.83
C SER A 386 31.94 -8.39 -5.43
N VAL A 387 31.35 -8.89 -4.35
CA VAL A 387 30.02 -8.49 -3.87
C VAL A 387 30.15 -7.90 -2.47
N ARG A 388 29.52 -6.74 -2.26
CA ARG A 388 29.40 -6.08 -0.96
C ARG A 388 27.95 -5.67 -0.73
N VAL A 389 27.47 -5.76 0.50
CA VAL A 389 26.17 -5.20 0.89
C VAL A 389 26.38 -3.85 1.55
N ARG A 390 25.64 -2.86 1.06
CA ARG A 390 25.66 -1.50 1.58
C ARG A 390 24.65 -1.33 2.71
N GLY A 391 25.09 -0.69 3.79
CA GLY A 391 24.21 -0.32 4.89
C GLY A 391 23.92 -1.47 5.86
N ARG A 392 22.75 -1.39 6.49
CA ARG A 392 22.28 -2.32 7.51
C ARG A 392 21.14 -3.16 6.94
N VAL A 393 21.23 -4.49 7.08
CA VAL A 393 20.21 -5.43 6.61
C VAL A 393 19.13 -5.66 7.65
N LEU A 394 18.00 -6.22 7.27
CA LEU A 394 16.94 -6.63 8.19
C LEU A 394 17.03 -8.14 8.46
N ALA A 395 16.88 -8.50 9.74
CA ALA A 395 16.88 -9.88 10.20
C ALA A 395 15.51 -10.25 10.81
N TYR A 396 14.89 -11.27 10.26
CA TYR A 396 13.62 -11.82 10.72
C TYR A 396 13.84 -13.14 11.46
N PRO A 397 13.08 -13.45 12.51
CA PRO A 397 13.22 -14.72 13.23
C PRO A 397 12.89 -15.91 12.33
N GLY A 398 13.68 -16.98 12.47
CA GLY A 398 13.51 -18.26 11.78
C GLY A 398 14.23 -18.36 10.44
N SER A 399 14.44 -19.60 9.99
CA SER A 399 15.00 -19.87 8.67
C SER A 399 14.03 -19.49 7.55
N PRO A 400 14.51 -19.08 6.36
CA PRO A 400 13.64 -18.71 5.26
C PRO A 400 12.84 -19.92 4.80
N ALA A 401 11.54 -19.97 5.15
CA ALA A 401 10.59 -20.62 4.29
C ALA A 401 10.48 -19.70 3.08
N LEU A 402 11.17 -20.05 1.98
CA LEU A 402 11.09 -19.30 0.74
C LEU A 402 9.61 -19.21 0.32
N PRO A 403 9.08 -18.02 -0.01
CA PRO A 403 7.70 -17.84 -0.46
C PRO A 403 7.44 -18.53 -1.78
#